data_a98ebd87bb4134901f1d8732b0c07a4d
#
_entry.id   a98ebd87bb4134901f1d8732b0c07a4d
#
_cell.length_a   1.000
_cell.length_b   1.000
_cell.length_c   1.000
_cell.angle_alpha   90.00
_cell.angle_beta   90.00
_cell.angle_gamma   90.00
#
_symmetry.space_group_name_H-M   'P 1'
#
loop_
_entity.id
_entity.type
_entity.pdbx_description
1 polymer ?
#
loop_
_entity_poly.entity_id
_entity_poly.type
_entity_poly.pdbx_seq_one_letter_code
_entity_poly.pdbx_strand_id
1 'polypeptide(L)'
;MIRLLFLTILSVNFINSDEDHHMHQHSHSHDVYVQGEKLEVDEKRFKNFLDGLTNSQVAVVNVNGMVCDFCARGIEKTFVKDKAVKRIDVDLERGKVLIAYTKEKEINFDEIRNKILANGQNAIDFIILNI
;
A
#
# COMPACT_ATOMS: atom_id res chain seq x y z
N MET A 1 -13.37 -2.02 81.98
CA MET A 1 -12.95 -0.81 81.31
C MET A 1 -12.48 -1.22 79.92
N ILE A 2 -13.34 -1.11 78.97
CA ILE A 2 -13.08 -1.55 77.60
C ILE A 2 -12.83 -0.31 76.78
N ARG A 3 -11.60 -0.12 76.25
CA ARG A 3 -11.27 0.94 75.31
C ARG A 3 -11.62 0.48 73.91
N LEU A 4 -12.66 1.07 73.41
CA LEU A 4 -13.08 0.90 72.01
C LEU A 4 -12.14 1.72 71.10
N LEU A 5 -11.38 1.03 70.30
CA LEU A 5 -10.51 1.65 69.30
C LEU A 5 -11.27 1.76 67.97
N PHE A 6 -11.69 2.97 67.62
CA PHE A 6 -12.32 3.25 66.34
C PHE A 6 -11.24 3.29 65.25
N LEU A 7 -11.25 2.28 64.40
CA LEU A 7 -10.44 2.24 63.22
C LEU A 7 -11.20 2.91 62.09
N THR A 8 -10.86 4.13 61.74
CA THR A 8 -11.40 4.85 60.59
C THR A 8 -10.74 4.33 59.34
N ILE A 9 -11.49 3.62 58.52
CA ILE A 9 -11.09 3.17 57.21
C ILE A 9 -11.23 4.35 56.25
N LEU A 10 -10.09 4.88 55.82
CA LEU A 10 -10.02 5.89 54.77
C LEU A 10 -10.19 5.20 53.43
N SER A 11 -11.37 5.26 52.85
CA SER A 11 -11.63 4.78 51.50
C SER A 11 -11.02 5.77 50.50
N VAL A 12 -9.91 5.39 49.93
CA VAL A 12 -9.32 6.11 48.79
C VAL A 12 -10.10 5.70 47.55
N ASN A 13 -10.92 6.61 47.05
CA ASN A 13 -11.52 6.50 45.72
C ASN A 13 -10.44 6.73 44.67
N PHE A 14 -9.99 5.63 44.04
CA PHE A 14 -9.25 5.72 42.79
C PHE A 14 -10.24 6.10 41.69
N ILE A 15 -10.18 7.35 41.28
CA ILE A 15 -10.80 7.81 40.02
C ILE A 15 -9.89 7.34 38.93
N ASN A 16 -10.25 6.26 38.23
CA ASN A 16 -9.66 5.90 36.96
C ASN A 16 -10.15 6.91 35.94
N SER A 17 -9.31 7.88 35.65
CA SER A 17 -9.45 8.67 34.43
C SER A 17 -8.96 7.80 33.30
N ASP A 18 -9.87 7.16 32.60
CA ASP A 18 -9.60 6.62 31.26
C ASP A 18 -9.37 7.83 30.33
N GLU A 19 -8.14 8.25 30.23
CA GLU A 19 -7.72 9.11 29.14
C GLU A 19 -7.62 8.21 27.90
N ASP A 20 -8.67 8.22 27.11
CA ASP A 20 -8.64 7.76 25.73
C ASP A 20 -7.60 8.60 24.98
N HIS A 21 -6.36 8.15 25.02
CA HIS A 21 -5.37 8.59 24.08
C HIS A 21 -5.79 8.03 22.72
N HIS A 22 -6.58 8.82 21.99
CA HIS A 22 -6.64 8.70 20.56
C HIS A 22 -5.21 8.89 20.04
N MET A 23 -4.49 7.79 19.90
CA MET A 23 -3.29 7.75 19.09
C MET A 23 -3.73 8.09 17.67
N HIS A 24 -3.63 9.36 17.34
CA HIS A 24 -3.49 9.74 15.96
C HIS A 24 -2.22 9.04 15.47
N GLN A 25 -2.39 7.88 14.87
CA GLN A 25 -1.36 7.30 14.03
C GLN A 25 -1.14 8.31 12.91
N HIS A 26 -0.20 9.22 13.16
CA HIS A 26 0.44 9.90 12.06
C HIS A 26 1.11 8.79 11.26
N SER A 27 0.45 8.37 10.19
CA SER A 27 1.04 7.60 9.15
C SER A 27 2.22 8.43 8.64
N HIS A 28 3.39 8.17 9.21
CA HIS A 28 4.62 8.65 8.61
C HIS A 28 4.73 7.90 7.30
N SER A 29 4.34 8.54 6.22
CA SER A 29 4.63 8.06 4.89
C SER A 29 6.15 8.13 4.74
N HIS A 30 6.82 7.02 5.00
CA HIS A 30 8.22 6.89 4.69
C HIS A 30 8.33 6.86 3.16
N ASP A 31 9.02 7.85 2.62
CA ASP A 31 9.32 7.86 1.19
C ASP A 31 10.11 6.59 0.84
N VAL A 32 9.58 5.80 -0.07
CA VAL A 32 10.25 4.59 -0.55
C VAL A 32 11.20 4.97 -1.66
N TYR A 33 12.48 4.68 -1.48
CA TYR A 33 13.51 4.88 -2.50
C TYR A 33 14.01 3.53 -2.98
N VAL A 34 14.01 3.32 -4.28
CA VAL A 34 14.56 2.12 -4.91
C VAL A 34 15.46 2.57 -6.07
N GLN A 35 16.70 2.10 -6.08
CA GLN A 35 17.71 2.45 -7.09
C GLN A 35 17.90 3.97 -7.28
N GLY A 36 17.73 4.74 -6.20
CA GLY A 36 17.85 6.20 -6.22
C GLY A 36 16.60 6.96 -6.65
N GLU A 37 15.56 6.26 -7.10
CA GLU A 37 14.27 6.85 -7.47
C GLU A 37 13.32 6.87 -6.27
N LYS A 38 12.66 8.01 -6.08
CA LYS A 38 11.59 8.16 -5.10
C LYS A 38 10.31 7.59 -5.67
N LEU A 39 9.75 6.58 -4.97
CA LEU A 39 8.46 6.00 -5.30
C LEU A 39 7.38 6.59 -4.38
N GLU A 40 6.36 7.17 -4.95
CA GLU A 40 5.18 7.64 -4.21
C GLU A 40 4.17 6.50 -4.04
N VAL A 41 4.60 5.45 -3.34
CA VAL A 41 3.81 4.24 -3.08
C VAL A 41 3.54 4.09 -1.58
N ASP A 42 2.51 3.32 -1.23
CA ASP A 42 2.32 2.87 0.15
C ASP A 42 3.41 1.86 0.50
N GLU A 43 4.22 2.15 1.51
CA GLU A 43 5.37 1.33 1.89
C GLU A 43 4.97 -0.11 2.25
N LYS A 44 3.92 -0.27 3.06
CA LYS A 44 3.44 -1.59 3.50
C LYS A 44 2.90 -2.39 2.32
N ARG A 45 2.10 -1.74 1.48
CA ARG A 45 1.51 -2.35 0.28
C ARG A 45 2.61 -2.77 -0.70
N PHE A 46 3.60 -1.91 -0.90
CA PHE A 46 4.75 -2.19 -1.77
C PHE A 46 5.60 -3.35 -1.25
N LYS A 47 5.91 -3.39 0.04
CA LYS A 47 6.61 -4.52 0.65
C LYS A 47 5.86 -5.83 0.48
N ASN A 48 4.55 -5.83 0.72
CA ASN A 48 3.71 -7.01 0.52
C ASN A 48 3.68 -7.44 -0.95
N PHE A 49 3.68 -6.48 -1.88
CA PHE A 49 3.72 -6.76 -3.31
C PHE A 49 5.04 -7.42 -3.72
N LEU A 50 6.16 -7.02 -3.15
CA LEU A 50 7.48 -7.58 -3.43
C LEU A 50 7.74 -8.92 -2.74
N ASP A 51 6.99 -9.25 -1.70
CA ASP A 51 7.23 -10.44 -0.89
C ASP A 51 7.19 -11.72 -1.74
N GLY A 52 8.27 -12.50 -1.65
CA GLY A 52 8.44 -13.73 -2.42
C GLY A 52 8.72 -13.55 -3.92
N LEU A 53 8.81 -12.32 -4.44
CA LEU A 53 9.23 -12.07 -5.82
C LEU A 53 10.74 -12.22 -5.96
N THR A 54 11.16 -13.01 -6.93
CA THR A 54 12.58 -13.19 -7.33
C THR A 54 12.66 -13.27 -8.85
N ASN A 55 13.83 -12.91 -9.40
CA ASN A 55 14.05 -12.94 -10.87
C ASN A 55 12.90 -12.27 -11.64
N SER A 56 12.57 -11.07 -11.22
CA SER A 56 11.42 -10.32 -11.73
C SER A 56 11.80 -8.90 -12.08
N GLN A 57 11.01 -8.29 -12.93
CA GLN A 57 11.01 -6.88 -13.19
C GLN A 57 9.69 -6.31 -12.68
N VAL A 58 9.72 -5.19 -11.99
CA VAL A 58 8.51 -4.52 -11.50
C VAL A 58 8.38 -3.17 -12.20
N ALA A 59 7.29 -3.00 -12.93
CA ALA A 59 6.90 -1.69 -13.44
C ALA A 59 6.02 -0.99 -12.40
N VAL A 60 6.44 0.19 -11.97
CA VAL A 60 5.66 1.10 -11.13
C VAL A 60 5.09 2.17 -12.03
N VAL A 61 3.80 2.10 -12.30
CA VAL A 61 3.12 2.95 -13.29
C VAL A 61 2.28 4.02 -12.62
N ASN A 62 2.47 5.27 -13.01
CA ASN A 62 1.61 6.37 -12.61
C ASN A 62 0.39 6.45 -13.53
N VAL A 63 -0.81 6.46 -12.96
CA VAL A 63 -2.06 6.43 -13.70
C VAL A 63 -3.00 7.53 -13.22
N ASN A 64 -3.52 8.32 -14.16
CA ASN A 64 -4.55 9.31 -13.91
C ASN A 64 -5.95 8.74 -14.13
N GLY A 65 -6.93 9.29 -13.40
CA GLY A 65 -8.35 9.02 -13.61
C GLY A 65 -8.86 7.74 -12.93
N MET A 66 -8.07 7.07 -12.13
CA MET A 66 -8.54 5.94 -11.32
C MET A 66 -9.38 6.44 -10.15
N VAL A 67 -10.70 6.35 -10.28
CA VAL A 67 -11.63 6.87 -9.27
C VAL A 67 -12.56 5.83 -8.67
N CYS A 68 -12.51 4.57 -9.13
CA CYS A 68 -13.39 3.52 -8.64
C CYS A 68 -12.77 2.12 -8.71
N ASP A 69 -13.23 1.24 -7.81
CA ASP A 69 -12.82 -0.17 -7.75
C ASP A 69 -13.05 -0.93 -9.05
N PHE A 70 -14.07 -0.56 -9.80
CA PHE A 70 -14.38 -1.21 -11.06
C PHE A 70 -13.27 -1.01 -12.11
N CYS A 71 -12.68 0.18 -12.14
CA CYS A 71 -11.56 0.49 -13.02
C CYS A 71 -10.32 -0.34 -12.62
N ALA A 72 -10.04 -0.44 -11.32
CA ALA A 72 -8.94 -1.25 -10.80
C ALA A 72 -9.08 -2.72 -11.21
N ARG A 73 -10.25 -3.31 -11.03
CA ARG A 73 -10.53 -4.70 -11.43
C ARG A 73 -10.41 -4.92 -12.92
N GLY A 74 -10.79 -3.94 -13.73
CA GLY A 74 -10.62 -3.99 -15.18
C GLY A 74 -9.16 -4.05 -15.59
N ILE A 75 -8.32 -3.22 -14.98
CA ILE A 75 -6.87 -3.21 -15.18
C ILE A 75 -6.28 -4.57 -14.75
N GLU A 76 -6.57 -5.03 -13.55
CA GLU A 76 -6.09 -6.33 -13.06
C GLU A 76 -6.43 -7.46 -14.02
N LYS A 77 -7.69 -7.57 -14.44
CA LYS A 77 -8.14 -8.60 -15.39
C LYS A 77 -7.41 -8.52 -16.74
N THR A 78 -7.09 -7.34 -17.19
CA THR A 78 -6.39 -7.14 -18.46
C THR A 78 -4.96 -7.65 -18.39
N PHE A 79 -4.25 -7.34 -17.29
CA PHE A 79 -2.85 -7.73 -17.14
C PHE A 79 -2.64 -9.19 -16.78
N VAL A 80 -3.52 -9.80 -15.99
CA VAL A 80 -3.39 -11.24 -15.64
C VAL A 80 -3.55 -12.19 -16.82
N LYS A 81 -4.06 -11.70 -17.95
CA LYS A 81 -4.11 -12.48 -19.21
C LYS A 81 -2.73 -12.66 -19.85
N ASP A 82 -1.80 -11.78 -19.54
CA ASP A 82 -0.42 -11.85 -20.03
C ASP A 82 0.36 -12.88 -19.18
N LYS A 83 0.85 -13.94 -19.81
CA LYS A 83 1.62 -15.00 -19.12
C LYS A 83 2.94 -14.51 -18.53
N ALA A 84 3.47 -13.39 -19.02
CA ALA A 84 4.66 -12.77 -18.48
C ALA A 84 4.40 -11.99 -17.19
N VAL A 85 3.13 -11.71 -16.84
CA VAL A 85 2.74 -11.03 -15.61
C VAL A 85 2.69 -12.04 -14.47
N LYS A 86 3.52 -11.85 -13.47
CA LYS A 86 3.60 -12.67 -12.25
C LYS A 86 2.66 -12.17 -11.16
N ARG A 87 2.52 -10.87 -11.05
CA ARG A 87 1.70 -10.21 -10.02
C ARG A 87 1.28 -8.83 -10.47
N ILE A 88 0.11 -8.40 -10.06
CA ILE A 88 -0.39 -7.03 -10.27
C ILE A 88 -1.05 -6.52 -9.00
N ASP A 89 -0.89 -5.23 -8.72
CA ASP A 89 -1.58 -4.51 -7.68
C ASP A 89 -1.97 -3.12 -8.16
N VAL A 90 -3.20 -2.72 -7.87
CA VAL A 90 -3.72 -1.40 -8.26
C VAL A 90 -4.06 -0.60 -7.02
N ASP A 91 -3.32 0.47 -6.78
CA ASP A 91 -3.55 1.43 -5.70
C ASP A 91 -4.34 2.63 -6.22
N LEU A 92 -5.64 2.62 -5.96
CA LEU A 92 -6.56 3.69 -6.37
C LEU A 92 -6.26 5.01 -5.67
N GLU A 93 -5.89 4.95 -4.40
CA GLU A 93 -5.66 6.13 -3.59
C GLU A 93 -4.49 6.96 -4.10
N ARG A 94 -3.43 6.28 -4.55
CA ARG A 94 -2.21 6.92 -5.05
C ARG A 94 -2.10 6.95 -6.56
N GLY A 95 -3.03 6.37 -7.28
CA GLY A 95 -2.97 6.29 -8.73
C GLY A 95 -1.77 5.50 -9.23
N LYS A 96 -1.44 4.38 -8.56
CA LYS A 96 -0.31 3.53 -8.91
C LYS A 96 -0.77 2.16 -9.37
N VAL A 97 -0.11 1.65 -10.38
CA VAL A 97 -0.24 0.25 -10.80
C VAL A 97 1.13 -0.41 -10.71
N LEU A 98 1.23 -1.45 -9.89
CA LEU A 98 2.45 -2.26 -9.74
C LEU A 98 2.28 -3.53 -10.56
N ILE A 99 3.20 -3.79 -11.48
CA ILE A 99 3.15 -4.96 -12.36
C ILE A 99 4.48 -5.69 -12.27
N ALA A 100 4.46 -6.91 -11.75
CA ALA A 100 5.63 -7.78 -11.75
C ALA A 100 5.62 -8.67 -12.98
N TYR A 101 6.69 -8.58 -13.76
CA TYR A 101 6.92 -9.40 -14.94
C TYR A 101 8.03 -10.40 -14.71
N THR A 102 8.04 -11.45 -15.54
CA THR A 102 9.20 -12.32 -15.63
C THR A 102 10.42 -11.53 -16.09
N LYS A 103 11.62 -11.99 -15.69
CA LYS A 103 12.88 -11.29 -16.02
C LYS A 103 13.13 -11.18 -17.52
N GLU A 104 12.64 -12.14 -18.29
CA GLU A 104 12.84 -12.24 -19.74
C GLU A 104 11.90 -11.34 -20.55
N LYS A 105 10.83 -10.83 -19.92
CA LYS A 105 9.87 -9.95 -20.61
C LYS A 105 10.53 -8.64 -20.97
N GLU A 106 10.50 -8.26 -22.22
CA GLU A 106 10.80 -6.91 -22.66
C GLU A 106 9.60 -6.01 -22.33
N ILE A 107 9.80 -5.08 -21.38
CA ILE A 107 8.74 -4.18 -20.93
C ILE A 107 8.67 -2.97 -21.86
N ASN A 108 7.52 -2.77 -22.47
CA ASN A 108 7.23 -1.63 -23.33
C ASN A 108 6.15 -0.75 -22.72
N PHE A 109 6.46 0.54 -22.54
CA PHE A 109 5.51 1.48 -21.95
C PHE A 109 4.24 1.67 -22.78
N ASP A 110 4.36 1.67 -24.12
CA ASP A 110 3.19 1.83 -24.99
C ASP A 110 2.23 0.64 -24.88
N GLU A 111 2.75 -0.57 -24.68
CA GLU A 111 1.92 -1.74 -24.41
C GLU A 111 1.16 -1.59 -23.09
N ILE A 112 1.85 -1.17 -22.03
CA ILE A 112 1.23 -0.92 -20.70
C ILE A 112 0.18 0.19 -20.83
N ARG A 113 0.53 1.30 -21.46
CA ARG A 113 -0.36 2.44 -21.66
C ARG A 113 -1.63 2.05 -22.40
N ASN A 114 -1.52 1.29 -23.48
CA ASN A 114 -2.67 0.85 -24.28
C ASN A 114 -3.59 -0.09 -23.50
N LYS A 115 -3.03 -1.00 -22.70
CA LYS A 115 -3.81 -1.89 -21.82
C LYS A 115 -4.57 -1.10 -20.74
N ILE A 116 -3.95 -0.08 -20.17
CA ILE A 116 -4.56 0.80 -19.17
C ILE A 116 -5.63 1.69 -19.83
N LEU A 117 -5.34 2.24 -21.01
CA LEU A 117 -6.28 3.06 -21.78
C LEU A 117 -7.53 2.27 -22.20
N ALA A 118 -7.39 1.00 -22.53
CA ALA A 118 -8.53 0.12 -22.84
C ALA A 118 -9.51 -0.03 -21.67
N ASN A 119 -9.09 0.28 -20.44
CA ASN A 119 -9.93 0.34 -19.24
C ASN A 119 -10.34 1.78 -18.86
N GLY A 120 -10.19 2.74 -19.78
CA GLY A 120 -10.61 4.11 -19.60
C GLY A 120 -9.70 4.97 -18.72
N GLN A 121 -8.45 4.54 -18.51
CA GLN A 121 -7.47 5.22 -17.66
C GLN A 121 -6.26 5.66 -18.47
N ASN A 122 -5.49 6.62 -17.95
CA ASN A 122 -4.29 7.11 -18.60
C ASN A 122 -3.04 6.83 -17.78
N ALA A 123 -2.14 6.00 -18.32
CA ALA A 123 -0.78 5.87 -17.79
C ALA A 123 0.05 7.08 -18.24
N ILE A 124 0.71 7.73 -17.28
CA ILE A 124 1.51 8.94 -17.51
C ILE A 124 2.96 8.58 -17.75
N ASP A 125 3.53 7.83 -16.84
CA ASP A 125 4.92 7.39 -16.84
C ASP A 125 5.08 6.09 -16.05
N PHE A 126 6.28 5.54 -16.05
CA PHE A 126 6.60 4.34 -15.30
C PHE A 126 8.08 4.29 -14.93
N ILE A 127 8.38 3.51 -13.91
CA ILE A 127 9.74 3.15 -13.49
C ILE A 127 9.85 1.63 -13.48
N ILE A 128 10.98 1.09 -13.93
CA ILE A 128 11.26 -0.35 -13.88
C ILE A 128 12.28 -0.63 -12.79
N LEU A 129 11.94 -1.57 -11.91
CA LEU A 129 12.80 -2.09 -10.86
C LEU A 129 13.17 -3.54 -11.18
N ASN A 130 14.44 -3.88 -11.00
CA ASN A 130 14.93 -5.25 -11.13
C ASN A 130 15.02 -5.88 -9.73
N ILE A 131 14.35 -6.99 -9.56
CA ILE A 131 14.25 -7.72 -8.29
C ILE A 131 15.02 -9.04 -8.38
#